data_6147eeec17f263ff1a19712510c18158
#
_entry.id   6147eeec17f263ff1a19712510c18158
#
_cell.length_a   1.000
_cell.length_b   1.000
_cell.length_c   1.000
_cell.angle_alpha   90.00
_cell.angle_beta   90.00
_cell.angle_gamma   90.00
#
_symmetry.space_group_name_H-M   'P 1'
#
loop_
_entity.id
_entity.type
_entity.pdbx_description
1 polymer ?
#
loop_
_entity_poly.entity_id
_entity_poly.type
_entity_poly.pdbx_seq_one_letter_code
_entity_poly.pdbx_strand_id
1 'polypeptide(L)'
;MSMLVFAGVEEREQRILKLAKTDKKDGTSVENILFVFGYFGMDVVAREHMTPDDLRKAVDGGHPTMLTLQAYRDDKAPAYKDDFDDGHYVVCIGYTEDAIIFEDPASFHRTFLSDGELIERWHDCDGGTNPPKLNGWGCTLLTPSAYKHDLTEHMD
;
A
#
# COMPACT_ATOMS: atom_id res chain seq x y z
N MET A 1 -1.62 8.62 -0.25
CA MET A 1 -0.92 9.93 -0.27
C MET A 1 0.53 9.78 -0.73
N SER A 2 1.38 9.02 -0.07
CA SER A 2 2.82 8.90 -0.38
C SER A 2 3.12 8.53 -1.84
N MET A 3 2.40 7.59 -2.44
CA MET A 3 2.58 7.22 -3.86
C MET A 3 2.24 8.35 -4.84
N LEU A 4 1.24 9.19 -4.51
CA LEU A 4 0.91 10.38 -5.31
C LEU A 4 2.06 11.38 -5.27
N VAL A 5 2.56 11.68 -4.07
CA VAL A 5 3.71 12.60 -3.88
C VAL A 5 4.96 12.05 -4.58
N PHE A 6 5.22 10.75 -4.49
CA PHE A 6 6.33 10.11 -5.23
C PHE A 6 6.25 10.36 -6.74
N ALA A 7 5.05 10.34 -7.31
CA ALA A 7 4.79 10.62 -8.73
C ALA A 7 4.67 12.13 -9.05
N GLY A 8 4.90 13.02 -8.08
CA GLY A 8 4.85 14.48 -8.26
C GLY A 8 3.46 15.08 -8.22
N VAL A 9 2.48 14.35 -7.70
CA VAL A 9 1.12 14.86 -7.51
C VAL A 9 0.98 15.43 -6.09
N GLU A 10 0.89 16.74 -5.99
CA GLU A 10 0.60 17.46 -4.75
C GLU A 10 -0.89 17.78 -4.68
N GLU A 11 -1.61 17.08 -3.82
CA GLU A 11 -3.03 17.26 -3.63
C GLU A 11 -3.42 17.21 -2.15
N ARG A 12 -4.50 17.90 -1.80
CA ARG A 12 -5.01 17.90 -0.41
C ARG A 12 -5.64 16.55 -0.08
N GLU A 13 -5.33 16.02 1.09
CA GLU A 13 -5.86 14.76 1.59
C GLU A 13 -7.40 14.68 1.49
N GLN A 14 -8.10 15.73 1.92
CA GLN A 14 -9.57 15.81 1.86
C GLN A 14 -10.12 15.61 0.43
N ARG A 15 -9.42 16.10 -0.59
CA ARG A 15 -9.83 15.89 -1.97
C ARG A 15 -9.59 14.46 -2.42
N ILE A 16 -8.48 13.87 -2.01
CA ILE A 16 -8.17 12.45 -2.28
C ILE A 16 -9.21 11.55 -1.65
N LEU A 17 -9.54 11.74 -0.35
CA LEU A 17 -10.57 10.99 0.35
C LEU A 17 -11.92 11.07 -0.34
N LYS A 18 -12.30 12.27 -0.82
CA LYS A 18 -13.54 12.47 -1.57
C LYS A 18 -13.54 11.74 -2.92
N LEU A 19 -12.44 11.79 -3.67
CA LEU A 19 -12.27 11.06 -4.94
C LEU A 19 -12.31 9.55 -4.73
N ALA A 20 -11.65 9.07 -3.68
CA ALA A 20 -11.61 7.68 -3.27
C ALA A 20 -12.93 7.17 -2.66
N LYS A 21 -13.92 8.06 -2.47
CA LYS A 21 -15.19 7.74 -1.80
C LYS A 21 -14.96 7.01 -0.47
N THR A 22 -13.90 7.39 0.24
CA THR A 22 -13.55 6.82 1.54
C THR A 22 -14.67 7.07 2.53
N ASP A 23 -15.12 6.05 3.23
CA ASP A 23 -16.02 6.20 4.36
C ASP A 23 -15.38 5.74 5.68
N LYS A 24 -16.07 6.05 6.80
CA LYS A 24 -15.52 5.77 8.14
C LYS A 24 -15.67 4.31 8.57
N LYS A 25 -16.52 3.56 7.92
CA LYS A 25 -16.84 2.20 8.32
C LYS A 25 -16.03 1.18 7.52
N ASP A 26 -16.12 1.31 6.19
CA ASP A 26 -15.56 0.30 5.28
C ASP A 26 -14.22 0.78 4.64
N GLY A 27 -13.74 2.00 4.98
CA GLY A 27 -12.50 2.56 4.47
C GLY A 27 -12.56 2.91 2.98
N THR A 28 -11.58 2.47 2.21
CA THR A 28 -11.48 2.72 0.76
C THR A 28 -11.28 1.39 0.03
N SER A 29 -12.17 1.06 -0.91
CA SER A 29 -12.01 -0.15 -1.72
C SER A 29 -10.83 -0.05 -2.69
N VAL A 30 -10.28 -1.19 -3.10
CA VAL A 30 -9.18 -1.24 -4.08
C VAL A 30 -9.60 -0.64 -5.42
N GLU A 31 -10.86 -0.80 -5.85
CA GLU A 31 -11.40 -0.18 -7.06
C GLU A 31 -11.31 1.35 -6.99
N ASN A 32 -11.71 1.94 -5.86
CA ASN A 32 -11.65 3.39 -5.65
C ASN A 32 -10.20 3.90 -5.58
N ILE A 33 -9.27 3.13 -5.03
CA ILE A 33 -7.83 3.45 -5.04
C ILE A 33 -7.32 3.49 -6.49
N LEU A 34 -7.63 2.47 -7.30
CA LEU A 34 -7.24 2.43 -8.71
C LEU A 34 -7.87 3.56 -9.52
N PHE A 35 -9.12 3.91 -9.23
CA PHE A 35 -9.76 5.09 -9.82
C PHE A 35 -8.98 6.38 -9.52
N VAL A 36 -8.53 6.58 -8.27
CA VAL A 36 -7.73 7.77 -7.90
C VAL A 36 -6.41 7.80 -8.66
N PHE A 37 -5.70 6.69 -8.77
CA PHE A 37 -4.47 6.64 -9.57
C PHE A 37 -4.72 6.99 -11.04
N GLY A 38 -5.76 6.42 -11.66
CA GLY A 38 -6.14 6.74 -13.03
C GLY A 38 -6.56 8.20 -13.21
N TYR A 39 -7.28 8.79 -12.24
CA TYR A 39 -7.68 10.20 -12.24
C TYR A 39 -6.48 11.16 -12.31
N PHE A 40 -5.38 10.81 -11.65
CA PHE A 40 -4.14 11.59 -11.68
C PHE A 40 -3.18 11.16 -12.80
N GLY A 41 -3.62 10.29 -13.72
CA GLY A 41 -2.82 9.84 -14.87
C GLY A 41 -1.62 8.96 -14.49
N MET A 42 -1.68 8.30 -13.34
CA MET A 42 -0.62 7.41 -12.88
C MET A 42 -0.72 6.04 -13.58
N ASP A 43 0.44 5.55 -14.01
CA ASP A 43 0.55 4.18 -14.54
C ASP A 43 0.78 3.21 -13.39
N VAL A 44 -0.17 2.29 -13.20
CA VAL A 44 -0.16 1.30 -12.12
C VAL A 44 -0.55 -0.08 -12.63
N VAL A 45 0.02 -1.10 -12.01
CA VAL A 45 -0.38 -2.49 -12.24
C VAL A 45 -0.84 -3.10 -10.93
N ALA A 46 -2.12 -3.45 -10.87
CA ALA A 46 -2.71 -4.16 -9.73
C ALA A 46 -2.86 -5.65 -10.06
N ARG A 47 -2.53 -6.50 -9.11
CA ARG A 47 -2.68 -7.95 -9.23
C ARG A 47 -2.81 -8.62 -7.88
N GLU A 48 -3.35 -9.83 -7.87
CA GLU A 48 -3.36 -10.74 -6.72
C GLU A 48 -2.24 -11.78 -6.81
N HIS A 49 -2.09 -12.54 -5.74
CA HIS A 49 -1.11 -13.63 -5.62
C HIS A 49 0.34 -13.20 -5.82
N MET A 50 0.64 -11.97 -5.44
CA MET A 50 2.02 -11.49 -5.37
C MET A 50 2.79 -12.22 -4.26
N THR A 51 4.08 -12.29 -4.42
CA THR A 51 5.02 -12.88 -3.47
C THR A 51 5.99 -11.84 -2.91
N PRO A 52 6.68 -12.09 -1.77
CA PRO A 52 7.75 -11.21 -1.30
C PRO A 52 8.83 -10.93 -2.37
N ASP A 53 9.14 -11.92 -3.22
CA ASP A 53 10.09 -11.74 -4.32
C ASP A 53 9.58 -10.79 -5.42
N ASP A 54 8.26 -10.74 -5.66
CA ASP A 54 7.68 -9.76 -6.57
C ASP A 54 7.84 -8.33 -6.03
N LEU A 55 7.71 -8.15 -4.70
CA LEU A 55 7.96 -6.86 -4.06
C LEU A 55 9.42 -6.44 -4.15
N ARG A 56 10.37 -7.37 -3.92
CA ARG A 56 11.80 -7.10 -4.09
C ARG A 56 12.12 -6.65 -5.52
N LYS A 57 11.60 -7.35 -6.52
CA LYS A 57 11.75 -6.96 -7.93
C LYS A 57 11.17 -5.59 -8.23
N ALA A 58 10.02 -5.25 -7.65
CA ALA A 58 9.41 -3.93 -7.82
C ALA A 58 10.31 -2.84 -7.19
N VAL A 59 10.80 -3.06 -5.98
CA VAL A 59 11.74 -2.14 -5.30
C VAL A 59 13.02 -1.95 -6.10
N ASP A 60 13.62 -3.04 -6.62
CA ASP A 60 14.83 -2.99 -7.46
C ASP A 60 14.60 -2.18 -8.75
N GLY A 61 13.37 -2.23 -9.29
CA GLY A 61 12.92 -1.40 -10.41
C GLY A 61 12.61 0.06 -10.06
N GLY A 62 12.67 0.44 -8.78
CA GLY A 62 12.27 1.78 -8.31
C GLY A 62 10.76 1.99 -8.25
N HIS A 63 9.98 0.92 -8.13
CA HIS A 63 8.53 0.90 -8.18
C HIS A 63 7.92 0.60 -6.80
N PRO A 64 7.44 1.61 -6.06
CA PRO A 64 6.73 1.37 -4.81
C PRO A 64 5.43 0.60 -5.07
N THR A 65 5.10 -0.33 -4.17
CA THR A 65 3.91 -1.17 -4.28
C THR A 65 3.03 -0.99 -3.05
N MET A 66 1.77 -0.58 -3.26
CA MET A 66 0.76 -0.57 -2.20
C MET A 66 0.22 -1.98 -2.01
N LEU A 67 0.03 -2.37 -0.75
CA LEU A 67 -0.53 -3.65 -0.35
C LEU A 67 -1.73 -3.43 0.55
N THR A 68 -2.66 -4.41 0.58
CA THR A 68 -3.61 -4.56 1.68
C THR A 68 -3.26 -5.83 2.46
N LEU A 69 -3.22 -5.73 3.79
CA LEU A 69 -2.84 -6.82 4.68
C LEU A 69 -3.52 -6.66 6.04
N GLN A 70 -3.46 -7.67 6.90
CA GLN A 70 -3.98 -7.60 8.27
C GLN A 70 -2.90 -7.07 9.21
N ALA A 71 -3.23 -5.98 9.96
CA ALA A 71 -2.32 -5.38 10.92
C ALA A 71 -3.07 -4.77 12.11
N TYR A 72 -2.34 -4.58 13.23
CA TYR A 72 -2.85 -3.87 14.42
C TYR A 72 -4.10 -4.48 15.07
N ARG A 73 -4.27 -5.79 14.92
CA ARG A 73 -5.40 -6.52 15.51
C ARG A 73 -5.48 -6.36 17.03
N ASP A 74 -6.69 -6.44 17.55
CA ASP A 74 -6.92 -6.50 19.00
C ASP A 74 -6.43 -7.82 19.60
N ASP A 75 -6.08 -7.82 20.91
CA ASP A 75 -5.63 -9.01 21.65
C ASP A 75 -6.63 -10.19 21.60
N LYS A 76 -7.90 -9.90 21.33
CA LYS A 76 -8.98 -10.91 21.26
C LYS A 76 -9.27 -11.37 19.83
N ALA A 77 -8.65 -10.77 18.83
CA ALA A 77 -8.83 -11.16 17.44
C ALA A 77 -8.23 -12.55 17.15
N PRO A 78 -8.71 -13.25 16.12
CA PRO A 78 -8.12 -14.51 15.67
C PRO A 78 -6.66 -14.33 15.25
N ALA A 79 -5.94 -15.43 15.00
CA ALA A 79 -4.62 -15.36 14.39
C ALA A 79 -4.69 -14.65 13.03
N TYR A 80 -3.65 -13.92 12.63
CA TYR A 80 -3.68 -13.12 11.39
C TYR A 80 -4.12 -13.89 10.15
N LYS A 81 -3.73 -15.17 10.03
CA LYS A 81 -4.15 -16.03 8.90
C LYS A 81 -5.67 -16.27 8.81
N ASP A 82 -6.39 -16.07 9.90
CA ASP A 82 -7.84 -16.26 10.01
C ASP A 82 -8.60 -14.93 10.23
N ASP A 83 -7.86 -13.82 10.28
CA ASP A 83 -8.36 -12.47 10.48
C ASP A 83 -8.69 -11.81 9.14
N PHE A 84 -9.85 -11.12 9.07
CA PHE A 84 -10.29 -10.34 7.91
C PHE A 84 -10.93 -9.01 8.32
N ASP A 85 -10.80 -8.64 9.60
CA ASP A 85 -11.44 -7.45 10.16
C ASP A 85 -10.46 -6.28 10.37
N ASP A 86 -9.15 -6.58 10.42
CA ASP A 86 -8.10 -5.62 10.70
C ASP A 86 -7.30 -5.22 9.44
N GLY A 87 -8.04 -5.02 8.32
CA GLY A 87 -7.47 -4.63 7.03
C GLY A 87 -6.73 -3.29 7.07
N HIS A 88 -5.52 -3.27 6.51
CA HIS A 88 -4.63 -2.12 6.54
C HIS A 88 -3.86 -1.95 5.24
N TYR A 89 -3.69 -0.69 4.79
CA TYR A 89 -2.90 -0.37 3.61
C TYR A 89 -1.51 0.13 3.98
N VAL A 90 -0.49 -0.47 3.37
CA VAL A 90 0.92 -0.06 3.49
C VAL A 90 1.56 0.07 2.11
N VAL A 91 2.70 0.76 2.01
CA VAL A 91 3.46 0.86 0.77
C VAL A 91 4.83 0.21 0.98
N CYS A 92 5.13 -0.85 0.22
CA CYS A 92 6.45 -1.44 0.16
C CYS A 92 7.43 -0.46 -0.48
N ILE A 93 8.51 -0.13 0.24
CA ILE A 93 9.52 0.85 -0.17
C ILE A 93 10.94 0.30 -0.10
N GLY A 94 11.12 -0.90 0.44
CA GLY A 94 12.44 -1.50 0.62
C GLY A 94 12.34 -2.94 1.12
N TYR A 95 13.50 -3.56 1.30
CA TYR A 95 13.58 -4.91 1.85
C TYR A 95 14.97 -5.18 2.46
N THR A 96 15.04 -6.25 3.24
CA THR A 96 16.28 -6.91 3.68
C THR A 96 16.30 -8.34 3.12
N GLU A 97 17.28 -9.14 3.50
CA GLU A 97 17.38 -10.54 3.07
C GLU A 97 16.12 -11.36 3.42
N ASP A 98 15.50 -11.07 4.58
CA ASP A 98 14.43 -11.86 5.18
C ASP A 98 13.16 -11.06 5.52
N ALA A 99 13.10 -9.76 5.17
CA ALA A 99 11.97 -8.89 5.52
C ALA A 99 11.66 -7.85 4.44
N ILE A 100 10.40 -7.43 4.39
CA ILE A 100 9.90 -6.32 3.57
C ILE A 100 9.68 -5.09 4.44
N ILE A 101 10.09 -3.92 3.95
CA ILE A 101 10.03 -2.63 4.65
C ILE A 101 8.92 -1.78 4.05
N PHE A 102 8.11 -1.17 4.92
CA PHE A 102 6.94 -0.40 4.53
C PHE A 102 6.99 1.05 5.02
N GLU A 103 6.42 1.92 4.21
CA GLU A 103 5.84 3.18 4.64
C GLU A 103 4.42 2.88 5.13
N ASP A 104 4.17 3.17 6.42
CA ASP A 104 2.96 2.77 7.13
C ASP A 104 2.26 4.00 7.70
N PRO A 105 1.02 4.32 7.26
CA PRO A 105 0.31 5.50 7.72
C PRO A 105 -0.09 5.47 9.22
N ALA A 106 -0.09 4.30 9.85
CA ALA A 106 -0.39 4.15 11.28
C ALA A 106 0.84 4.31 12.18
N SER A 107 2.05 4.45 11.61
CA SER A 107 3.30 4.55 12.35
C SER A 107 4.06 5.84 12.01
N PHE A 108 4.76 6.42 13.00
CA PHE A 108 5.73 7.50 12.78
C PHE A 108 7.06 6.99 12.22
N HIS A 109 7.26 5.68 12.20
CA HIS A 109 8.48 5.03 11.72
C HIS A 109 8.13 4.05 10.61
N ARG A 110 9.11 3.75 9.78
CA ARG A 110 8.98 2.64 8.83
C ARG A 110 8.77 1.35 9.61
N THR A 111 7.85 0.53 9.11
CA THR A 111 7.55 -0.78 9.66
C THR A 111 8.14 -1.88 8.79
N PHE A 112 8.20 -3.10 9.29
CA PHE A 112 8.63 -4.26 8.51
C PHE A 112 7.88 -5.50 8.95
N LEU A 113 7.80 -6.47 8.05
CA LEU A 113 7.39 -7.84 8.33
C LEU A 113 8.44 -8.79 7.74
N SER A 114 8.77 -9.84 8.47
CA SER A 114 9.49 -10.97 7.87
C SER A 114 8.65 -11.59 6.74
N ASP A 115 9.30 -12.28 5.80
CA ASP A 115 8.59 -12.92 4.69
C ASP A 115 7.47 -13.86 5.19
N GLY A 116 7.74 -14.61 6.26
CA GLY A 116 6.75 -15.51 6.88
C GLY A 116 5.54 -14.77 7.44
N GLU A 117 5.77 -13.68 8.18
CA GLU A 117 4.70 -12.84 8.72
C GLU A 117 3.90 -12.16 7.60
N LEU A 118 4.57 -11.69 6.55
CA LEU A 118 3.90 -11.08 5.41
C LEU A 118 2.98 -12.09 4.72
N ILE A 119 3.45 -13.31 4.44
CA ILE A 119 2.64 -14.35 3.80
C ILE A 119 1.41 -14.69 4.65
N GLU A 120 1.54 -14.73 5.97
CA GLU A 120 0.43 -15.00 6.89
C GLU A 120 -0.62 -13.89 6.89
N ARG A 121 -0.22 -12.62 6.70
CA ARG A 121 -1.07 -11.43 6.84
C ARG A 121 -1.55 -10.86 5.51
N TRP A 122 -0.98 -11.27 4.37
CA TRP A 122 -1.22 -10.63 3.08
C TRP A 122 -2.52 -11.09 2.41
N HIS A 123 -3.61 -10.81 3.08
CA HIS A 123 -4.97 -11.03 2.60
C HIS A 123 -5.90 -9.99 3.24
N ASP A 124 -7.09 -9.80 2.67
CA ASP A 124 -8.09 -8.87 3.15
C ASP A 124 -9.48 -9.15 2.55
N CYS A 125 -10.48 -8.38 2.98
CA CYS A 125 -11.78 -8.27 2.35
C CYS A 125 -11.99 -6.86 1.81
N ASP A 126 -12.38 -6.72 0.54
CA ASP A 126 -12.51 -5.41 -0.13
C ASP A 126 -13.88 -4.72 0.14
N GLY A 127 -14.15 -4.42 1.42
CA GLY A 127 -15.27 -3.58 1.88
C GLY A 127 -16.68 -4.12 1.57
N GLY A 128 -17.68 -3.48 2.19
CA GLY A 128 -19.09 -3.70 1.86
C GLY A 128 -19.75 -4.98 2.42
N THR A 129 -20.92 -5.32 1.90
CA THR A 129 -21.69 -6.49 2.31
C THR A 129 -21.30 -7.71 1.45
N ASN A 130 -20.76 -8.75 2.05
CA ASN A 130 -20.21 -9.93 1.38
C ASN A 130 -19.04 -9.59 0.41
N PRO A 131 -17.97 -8.97 0.94
CA PRO A 131 -16.88 -8.45 0.11
C PRO A 131 -16.08 -9.57 -0.55
N PRO A 132 -15.50 -9.33 -1.73
CA PRO A 132 -14.55 -10.25 -2.31
C PRO A 132 -13.31 -10.36 -1.41
N LYS A 133 -12.82 -11.58 -1.25
CA LYS A 133 -11.55 -11.83 -0.56
C LYS A 133 -10.40 -11.54 -1.50
N LEU A 134 -9.45 -10.78 -1.02
CA LEU A 134 -8.18 -10.49 -1.68
C LEU A 134 -7.09 -11.38 -1.09
N ASN A 135 -6.20 -11.88 -1.93
CA ASN A 135 -5.07 -12.69 -1.48
C ASN A 135 -3.80 -12.27 -2.20
N GLY A 136 -2.81 -11.79 -1.43
CA GLY A 136 -1.57 -11.27 -2.00
C GLY A 136 -1.82 -10.09 -2.96
N TRP A 137 -2.82 -9.26 -2.68
CA TRP A 137 -3.13 -8.11 -3.54
C TRP A 137 -2.09 -7.00 -3.38
N GLY A 138 -1.64 -6.47 -4.51
CA GLY A 138 -0.77 -5.32 -4.55
C GLY A 138 -0.99 -4.48 -5.80
N CYS A 139 -0.72 -3.18 -5.67
CA CYS A 139 -0.76 -2.19 -6.75
C CYS A 139 0.60 -1.53 -6.88
N THR A 140 1.34 -1.90 -7.92
CA THR A 140 2.69 -1.39 -8.22
C THR A 140 2.60 -0.15 -9.07
N LEU A 141 3.25 0.93 -8.65
CA LEU A 141 3.36 2.18 -9.38
C LEU A 141 4.49 2.10 -10.40
N LEU A 142 4.16 2.24 -11.68
CA LEU A 142 5.13 2.27 -12.78
C LEU A 142 5.53 3.71 -13.16
N THR A 143 4.71 4.70 -12.79
CA THR A 143 5.05 6.11 -12.97
C THR A 143 6.37 6.43 -12.26
N PRO A 144 7.37 6.96 -12.95
CA PRO A 144 8.66 7.28 -12.34
C PRO A 144 8.54 8.30 -11.21
N SER A 145 9.49 8.25 -10.27
CA SER A 145 9.60 9.29 -9.25
C SER A 145 9.76 10.68 -9.89
N ALA A 146 8.97 11.62 -9.40
CA ALA A 146 9.15 13.03 -9.77
C ALA A 146 10.34 13.68 -9.05
N TYR A 147 10.86 13.02 -8.01
CA TYR A 147 12.01 13.52 -7.26
C TYR A 147 13.28 13.39 -8.10
N LYS A 148 14.00 14.50 -8.24
CA LYS A 148 15.28 14.56 -8.94
C LYS A 148 16.36 15.03 -7.96
N HIS A 149 17.41 14.23 -7.79
CA HIS A 149 18.53 14.58 -6.90
C HIS A 149 19.26 15.85 -7.33
N ASP A 150 19.27 16.16 -8.63
CA ASP A 150 19.90 17.35 -9.21
C ASP A 150 19.12 18.66 -8.93
N LEU A 151 17.90 18.55 -8.38
CA LEU A 151 17.10 19.70 -7.95
C LEU A 151 17.22 20.00 -6.44
N THR A 152 18.05 19.26 -5.72
CA THR A 152 18.32 19.57 -4.29
C THR A 152 19.28 20.75 -4.19
N GLU A 153 18.85 21.77 -3.44
CA GLU A 153 19.69 22.93 -3.10
C GLU A 153 20.26 22.77 -1.68
N HIS A 154 21.49 23.25 -1.51
CA HIS A 154 22.08 23.34 -0.19
C HIS A 154 21.40 24.47 0.60
N MET A 155 21.00 24.20 1.85
CA MET A 155 20.52 25.23 2.77
C MET A 155 21.71 25.97 3.33
N ASP A 156 21.83 27.25 3.01
CA ASP A 156 22.85 28.19 3.54
C ASP A 156 22.50 28.64 4.96
#